data_cea677963b39c65800bfb1d029da0e86
#
_entry.id   cea677963b39c65800bfb1d029da0e86
#
_cell.length_a   1.000
_cell.length_b   1.000
_cell.length_c   1.000
_cell.angle_alpha   90.00
_cell.angle_beta   90.00
_cell.angle_gamma   90.00
#
_symmetry.space_group_name_H-M   'P 1'
#
loop_
_entity.id
_entity.type
_entity.pdbx_description
1 polymer ?
#
loop_
_entity_poly.entity_id
_entity_poly.type
_entity_poly.pdbx_seq_one_letter_code
_entity_poly.pdbx_strand_id
1 'polypeptide(L)'
;ARAIVPATDRHPNLTNDWGGIAIATGSILLVIFPLIEGHTLGWPRWVFAMIAAGLAGVALFVLYERSRAARGLSQLLPASLFSNANFVLGGGMVLIFFSGAMSIFLFLAIFLQQGFGFTPLQSGLTTIPFPAGVLVASVLNGRVGSRWHRGRIVVGALMLLAGMFWLRLAVQGVGDAVDHWRFLLPLLLSGLGMGVAIAPLMQTTLAGVPPHDSGSGAGSLQSLQQLGAAFGIAIAGQIFFSSLTGSFATGAAPHPAFTGALAGALVYSICSFLVVALLVVFLTPPKRYAAPQDASRPVPVEA
;
A
#
# COMPACT_ATOMS: atom_id res chain seq x y z
N ALA A 1 -23.09 1.88 19.95
CA ALA A 1 -23.16 1.66 18.50
C ALA A 1 -24.56 1.24 18.03
N ARG A 2 -25.23 0.28 18.71
CA ARG A 2 -26.57 -0.21 18.31
C ARG A 2 -27.71 0.83 18.33
N ALA A 3 -27.56 1.93 19.04
CA ALA A 3 -28.61 2.98 19.19
C ALA A 3 -28.51 4.09 18.11
N ILE A 4 -27.43 4.14 17.33
CA ILE A 4 -27.15 5.26 16.41
C ILE A 4 -27.03 4.81 14.95
N VAL A 5 -26.75 3.53 14.71
CA VAL A 5 -26.59 2.98 13.36
C VAL A 5 -27.93 2.33 12.96
N PRO A 6 -28.61 2.84 11.89
CA PRO A 6 -29.81 2.18 11.37
C PRO A 6 -29.47 0.75 10.95
N ALA A 7 -30.39 -0.17 11.23
CA ALA A 7 -30.26 -1.55 10.81
C ALA A 7 -30.23 -1.58 9.27
N THR A 8 -29.11 -1.99 8.70
CA THR A 8 -29.00 -2.26 7.26
C THR A 8 -29.73 -3.57 6.95
N ASP A 9 -30.51 -3.60 5.87
CA ASP A 9 -31.18 -4.80 5.40
C ASP A 9 -30.16 -5.91 5.19
N ARG A 10 -30.33 -6.99 5.96
CA ARG A 10 -29.51 -8.19 5.80
C ARG A 10 -29.99 -8.92 4.53
N HIS A 11 -29.12 -9.03 3.53
CA HIS A 11 -29.37 -9.95 2.43
C HIS A 11 -29.28 -11.38 2.96
N PRO A 12 -30.39 -12.14 2.99
CA PRO A 12 -30.42 -13.47 3.61
C PRO A 12 -29.61 -14.54 2.88
N ASN A 13 -29.11 -14.24 1.68
CA ASN A 13 -28.42 -15.20 0.81
C ASN A 13 -26.88 -15.05 0.78
N LEU A 14 -26.29 -14.26 1.71
CA LEU A 14 -24.84 -14.17 1.82
C LEU A 14 -24.29 -15.41 2.52
N THR A 15 -23.88 -16.40 1.76
CA THR A 15 -23.15 -17.56 2.28
C THR A 15 -21.66 -17.21 2.38
N ASN A 16 -21.07 -17.44 3.56
CA ASN A 16 -19.62 -17.27 3.73
C ASN A 16 -18.86 -18.23 2.80
N ASP A 17 -17.95 -17.70 2.02
CA ASP A 17 -17.10 -18.49 1.13
C ASP A 17 -15.82 -18.95 1.84
N TRP A 18 -15.96 -19.93 2.73
CA TRP A 18 -14.80 -20.51 3.44
C TRP A 18 -13.79 -21.15 2.49
N GLY A 19 -14.24 -21.73 1.36
CA GLY A 19 -13.37 -22.32 0.35
C GLY A 19 -12.51 -21.26 -0.35
N GLY A 20 -13.13 -20.18 -0.80
CA GLY A 20 -12.40 -19.05 -1.40
C GLY A 20 -11.43 -18.39 -0.42
N ILE A 21 -11.85 -18.19 0.85
CA ILE A 21 -10.96 -17.66 1.90
C ILE A 21 -9.74 -18.57 2.10
N ALA A 22 -9.93 -19.88 2.20
CA ALA A 22 -8.85 -20.83 2.41
C ALA A 22 -7.86 -20.83 1.23
N ILE A 23 -8.36 -20.87 -0.02
CA ILE A 23 -7.54 -20.84 -1.23
C ILE A 23 -6.77 -19.52 -1.32
N ALA A 24 -7.43 -18.37 -1.15
CA ALA A 24 -6.79 -17.06 -1.21
C ALA A 24 -5.71 -16.91 -0.14
N THR A 25 -6.03 -17.21 1.12
CA THR A 25 -5.09 -17.11 2.25
C THR A 25 -3.90 -18.04 2.06
N GLY A 26 -4.14 -19.30 1.71
CA GLY A 26 -3.08 -20.28 1.46
C GLY A 26 -2.15 -19.83 0.31
N SER A 27 -2.73 -19.35 -0.79
CA SER A 27 -1.95 -18.86 -1.93
C SER A 27 -1.08 -17.65 -1.58
N ILE A 28 -1.63 -16.70 -0.82
CA ILE A 28 -0.90 -15.52 -0.35
C ILE A 28 0.24 -15.90 0.57
N LEU A 29 0.01 -16.81 1.53
CA LEU A 29 1.05 -17.28 2.45
C LEU A 29 2.18 -18.00 1.72
N LEU A 30 1.84 -18.83 0.70
CA LEU A 30 2.83 -19.52 -0.13
C LEU A 30 3.70 -18.57 -0.97
N VAL A 31 3.27 -17.34 -1.22
CA VAL A 31 4.08 -16.32 -1.90
C VAL A 31 4.84 -15.46 -0.91
N ILE A 32 4.16 -14.96 0.15
CA ILE A 32 4.75 -13.98 1.07
C ILE A 32 5.81 -14.61 1.95
N PHE A 33 5.58 -15.79 2.51
CA PHE A 33 6.54 -16.46 3.40
C PHE A 33 7.92 -16.65 2.73
N PRO A 34 8.01 -17.22 1.51
CA PRO A 34 9.29 -17.36 0.83
C PRO A 34 9.96 -16.01 0.49
N LEU A 35 9.18 -14.97 0.21
CA LEU A 35 9.74 -13.65 -0.09
C LEU A 35 10.36 -12.99 1.14
N ILE A 36 9.80 -13.22 2.33
CA ILE A 36 10.33 -12.67 3.58
C ILE A 36 11.52 -13.49 4.06
N GLU A 37 11.39 -14.81 4.13
CA GLU A 37 12.39 -15.71 4.72
C GLU A 37 13.44 -16.19 3.71
N GLY A 38 13.23 -16.01 2.42
CA GLY A 38 14.10 -16.56 1.39
C GLY A 38 15.56 -16.13 1.53
N HIS A 39 15.81 -14.89 1.97
CA HIS A 39 17.17 -14.40 2.21
C HIS A 39 17.83 -15.12 3.40
N THR A 40 17.15 -15.28 4.52
CA THR A 40 17.67 -15.94 5.73
C THR A 40 17.92 -17.44 5.48
N LEU A 41 17.11 -18.04 4.59
CA LEU A 41 17.22 -19.44 4.22
C LEU A 41 18.22 -19.71 3.08
N GLY A 42 18.81 -18.65 2.47
CA GLY A 42 19.77 -18.80 1.37
C GLY A 42 19.15 -19.25 0.04
N TRP A 43 17.87 -18.96 -0.18
CA TRP A 43 17.13 -19.26 -1.43
C TRP A 43 17.19 -20.72 -1.88
N PRO A 44 16.85 -21.71 -1.03
CA PRO A 44 16.84 -23.10 -1.45
C PRO A 44 15.73 -23.34 -2.50
N ARG A 45 15.87 -24.40 -3.30
CA ARG A 45 14.97 -24.69 -4.44
C ARG A 45 13.49 -24.81 -4.05
N TRP A 46 13.19 -25.30 -2.84
CA TRP A 46 11.83 -25.43 -2.36
C TRP A 46 11.13 -24.08 -2.15
N VAL A 47 11.86 -22.99 -1.90
CA VAL A 47 11.35 -21.62 -1.79
C VAL A 47 10.72 -21.19 -3.13
N PHE A 48 11.39 -21.46 -4.25
CA PHE A 48 10.84 -21.18 -5.59
C PHE A 48 9.62 -22.06 -5.90
N ALA A 49 9.63 -23.32 -5.45
CA ALA A 49 8.48 -24.22 -5.59
C ALA A 49 7.26 -23.69 -4.79
N MET A 50 7.47 -23.13 -3.59
CA MET A 50 6.39 -22.49 -2.81
C MET A 50 5.82 -21.25 -3.55
N ILE A 51 6.69 -20.41 -4.11
CA ILE A 51 6.22 -19.24 -4.90
C ILE A 51 5.40 -19.72 -6.11
N ALA A 52 5.88 -20.71 -6.84
CA ALA A 52 5.15 -21.27 -7.98
C ALA A 52 3.82 -21.86 -7.56
N ALA A 53 3.77 -22.61 -6.44
CA ALA A 53 2.54 -23.16 -5.89
C ALA A 53 1.56 -22.05 -5.44
N GLY A 54 2.06 -20.99 -4.84
CA GLY A 54 1.27 -19.82 -4.46
C GLY A 54 0.66 -19.11 -5.68
N LEU A 55 1.44 -18.90 -6.74
CA LEU A 55 0.94 -18.33 -7.99
C LEU A 55 -0.09 -19.24 -8.67
N ALA A 56 0.13 -20.55 -8.67
CA ALA A 56 -0.86 -21.53 -9.14
C ALA A 56 -2.13 -21.50 -8.28
N GLY A 57 -2.00 -21.32 -6.96
CA GLY A 57 -3.13 -21.13 -6.06
C GLY A 57 -3.92 -19.86 -6.33
N VAL A 58 -3.26 -18.75 -6.67
CA VAL A 58 -3.96 -17.51 -7.12
C VAL A 58 -4.74 -17.77 -8.41
N ALA A 59 -4.15 -18.48 -9.37
CA ALA A 59 -4.86 -18.86 -10.60
C ALA A 59 -6.07 -19.75 -10.30
N LEU A 60 -5.90 -20.75 -9.41
CA LEU A 60 -6.98 -21.62 -8.93
C LEU A 60 -8.10 -20.80 -8.25
N PHE A 61 -7.75 -19.82 -7.43
CA PHE A 61 -8.71 -18.93 -6.79
C PHE A 61 -9.54 -18.15 -7.82
N VAL A 62 -8.90 -17.61 -8.86
CA VAL A 62 -9.62 -16.90 -9.94
C VAL A 62 -10.58 -17.85 -10.69
N LEU A 63 -10.16 -19.08 -10.97
CA LEU A 63 -11.02 -20.08 -11.61
C LEU A 63 -12.18 -20.50 -10.70
N TYR A 64 -11.91 -20.66 -9.41
CA TYR A 64 -12.92 -20.98 -8.40
C TYR A 64 -13.98 -19.87 -8.31
N GLU A 65 -13.57 -18.60 -8.22
CA GLU A 65 -14.46 -17.43 -8.18
C GLU A 65 -15.32 -17.35 -9.46
N ARG A 66 -14.71 -17.57 -10.64
CA ARG A 66 -15.47 -17.64 -11.91
C ARG A 66 -16.52 -18.76 -11.91
N SER A 67 -16.19 -19.92 -11.36
CA SER A 67 -17.13 -21.03 -11.23
C SER A 67 -18.28 -20.69 -10.28
N ARG A 68 -18.03 -19.98 -9.20
CA ARG A 68 -19.08 -19.49 -8.28
C ARG A 68 -19.97 -18.45 -8.94
N ALA A 69 -19.37 -17.53 -9.72
CA ALA A 69 -20.09 -16.56 -10.52
C ALA A 69 -21.12 -17.23 -11.44
N ALA A 70 -20.67 -18.26 -12.17
CA ALA A 70 -21.52 -19.01 -13.10
C ALA A 70 -22.69 -19.74 -12.41
N ARG A 71 -22.55 -20.03 -11.11
CA ARG A 71 -23.59 -20.67 -10.28
C ARG A 71 -24.48 -19.67 -9.52
N GLY A 72 -24.27 -18.35 -9.69
CA GLY A 72 -25.01 -17.31 -8.97
C GLY A 72 -24.74 -17.25 -7.46
N LEU A 73 -23.61 -17.83 -6.99
CA LEU A 73 -23.23 -17.81 -5.59
C LEU A 73 -22.48 -16.52 -5.23
N SER A 74 -22.53 -16.14 -3.95
CA SER A 74 -21.75 -14.99 -3.44
C SER A 74 -20.26 -15.21 -3.67
N GLN A 75 -19.58 -14.17 -4.17
CA GLN A 75 -18.16 -14.14 -4.48
C GLN A 75 -17.40 -13.32 -3.46
N LEU A 76 -16.16 -13.69 -3.13
CA LEU A 76 -15.25 -12.83 -2.37
C LEU A 76 -14.77 -11.66 -3.22
N LEU A 77 -14.43 -11.94 -4.48
CA LEU A 77 -14.01 -10.98 -5.48
C LEU A 77 -14.98 -10.98 -6.66
N PRO A 78 -16.04 -10.16 -6.62
CA PRO A 78 -16.99 -10.08 -7.74
C PRO A 78 -16.31 -9.76 -9.06
N ALA A 79 -16.74 -10.44 -10.14
CA ALA A 79 -16.19 -10.20 -11.48
C ALA A 79 -16.38 -8.74 -11.95
N SER A 80 -17.38 -8.04 -11.40
CA SER A 80 -17.63 -6.62 -11.61
C SER A 80 -16.43 -5.74 -11.26
N LEU A 81 -15.64 -6.12 -10.25
CA LEU A 81 -14.42 -5.38 -9.84
C LEU A 81 -13.35 -5.44 -10.93
N PHE A 82 -13.15 -6.61 -11.54
CA PHE A 82 -12.14 -6.79 -12.59
C PHE A 82 -12.57 -6.22 -13.94
N SER A 83 -13.86 -6.04 -14.18
CA SER A 83 -14.36 -5.35 -15.37
C SER A 83 -14.22 -3.83 -15.28
N ASN A 84 -14.00 -3.30 -14.09
CA ASN A 84 -13.76 -1.88 -13.86
C ASN A 84 -12.26 -1.55 -14.00
N ALA A 85 -11.90 -0.91 -15.11
CA ALA A 85 -10.51 -0.55 -15.40
C ALA A 85 -9.88 0.34 -14.30
N ASN A 86 -10.66 1.25 -13.67
CA ASN A 86 -10.17 2.06 -12.56
C ASN A 86 -9.85 1.21 -11.32
N PHE A 87 -10.64 0.17 -11.07
CA PHE A 87 -10.38 -0.73 -9.93
C PHE A 87 -9.11 -1.55 -10.16
N VAL A 88 -8.93 -2.10 -11.35
CA VAL A 88 -7.72 -2.90 -11.67
C VAL A 88 -6.47 -2.04 -11.66
N LEU A 89 -6.50 -0.89 -12.36
CA LEU A 89 -5.35 0.02 -12.42
C LEU A 89 -5.06 0.65 -11.05
N GLY A 90 -6.10 1.14 -10.38
CA GLY A 90 -5.98 1.75 -9.06
C GLY A 90 -5.54 0.75 -8.00
N GLY A 91 -6.03 -0.49 -8.05
CA GLY A 91 -5.57 -1.58 -7.17
C GLY A 91 -4.08 -1.89 -7.34
N GLY A 92 -3.62 -1.97 -8.60
CA GLY A 92 -2.18 -2.08 -8.89
C GLY A 92 -1.37 -0.89 -8.36
N MET A 93 -1.90 0.33 -8.50
CA MET A 93 -1.26 1.52 -7.93
C MET A 93 -1.22 1.50 -6.41
N VAL A 94 -2.30 1.03 -5.74
CA VAL A 94 -2.35 0.86 -4.28
C VAL A 94 -1.27 -0.12 -3.82
N LEU A 95 -1.13 -1.27 -4.50
CA LEU A 95 -0.09 -2.25 -4.20
C LEU A 95 1.30 -1.63 -4.31
N ILE A 96 1.63 -0.96 -5.43
CA ILE A 96 2.94 -0.32 -5.66
C ILE A 96 3.17 0.82 -4.66
N PHE A 97 2.15 1.64 -4.38
CA PHE A 97 2.25 2.75 -3.43
C PHE A 97 2.62 2.28 -2.03
N PHE A 98 1.90 1.26 -1.52
CA PHE A 98 2.17 0.73 -0.19
C PHE A 98 3.46 -0.08 -0.12
N SER A 99 3.90 -0.68 -1.22
CA SER A 99 5.20 -1.35 -1.25
C SER A 99 6.36 -0.36 -1.08
N GLY A 100 6.29 0.81 -1.70
CA GLY A 100 7.28 1.86 -1.51
C GLY A 100 7.22 2.54 -0.14
N ALA A 101 6.03 2.67 0.46
CA ALA A 101 5.83 3.42 1.68
C ALA A 101 6.19 2.64 2.95
N MET A 102 5.79 1.36 3.04
CA MET A 102 5.93 0.60 4.30
C MET A 102 7.34 0.08 4.55
N SER A 103 8.10 -0.23 3.50
CA SER A 103 9.47 -0.73 3.62
C SER A 103 10.41 0.23 4.32
N ILE A 104 10.22 1.56 4.12
CA ILE A 104 11.14 2.56 4.66
C ILE A 104 11.20 2.57 6.18
N PHE A 105 10.07 2.37 6.87
CA PHE A 105 10.05 2.42 8.34
C PHE A 105 10.90 1.32 8.97
N LEU A 106 10.84 0.10 8.40
CA LEU A 106 11.63 -1.02 8.88
C LEU A 106 13.14 -0.77 8.68
N PHE A 107 13.54 -0.38 7.46
CA PHE A 107 14.96 -0.22 7.15
C PHE A 107 15.56 1.04 7.76
N LEU A 108 14.78 2.11 7.93
CA LEU A 108 15.20 3.27 8.68
C LEU A 108 15.40 2.92 10.17
N ALA A 109 14.53 2.11 10.77
CA ALA A 109 14.69 1.65 12.14
C ALA A 109 15.95 0.79 12.31
N ILE A 110 16.21 -0.14 11.39
CA ILE A 110 17.43 -0.98 11.39
C ILE A 110 18.68 -0.09 11.24
N PHE A 111 18.67 0.86 10.32
CA PHE A 111 19.75 1.83 10.11
C PHE A 111 20.07 2.60 11.38
N LEU A 112 19.05 3.18 12.03
CA LEU A 112 19.25 3.98 13.24
C LEU A 112 19.70 3.13 14.44
N GLN A 113 19.07 1.97 14.64
CA GLN A 113 19.32 1.14 15.82
C GLN A 113 20.59 0.30 15.69
N GLN A 114 20.73 -0.46 14.61
CA GLN A 114 21.87 -1.36 14.41
C GLN A 114 23.07 -0.64 13.81
N GLY A 115 22.84 0.35 12.92
CA GLY A 115 23.91 1.11 12.30
C GLY A 115 24.53 2.16 13.22
N PHE A 116 23.72 2.86 14.01
CA PHE A 116 24.15 4.02 14.80
C PHE A 116 23.82 3.93 16.29
N GLY A 117 23.35 2.79 16.79
CA GLY A 117 23.16 2.54 18.21
C GLY A 117 22.00 3.32 18.86
N PHE A 118 21.05 3.82 18.07
CA PHE A 118 19.87 4.49 18.62
C PHE A 118 19.03 3.53 19.44
N THR A 119 18.47 4.02 20.54
CA THR A 119 17.44 3.27 21.27
C THR A 119 16.16 3.19 20.45
N PRO A 120 15.29 2.19 20.68
CA PRO A 120 13.98 2.11 20.00
C PRO A 120 13.15 3.39 20.15
N LEU A 121 13.22 4.06 21.31
CA LEU A 121 12.54 5.32 21.55
C LEU A 121 13.09 6.44 20.66
N GLN A 122 14.38 6.61 20.59
CA GLN A 122 15.03 7.63 19.75
C GLN A 122 14.72 7.39 18.25
N SER A 123 14.78 6.14 17.81
CA SER A 123 14.41 5.74 16.45
C SER A 123 12.95 6.08 16.16
N GLY A 124 12.03 5.76 17.08
CA GLY A 124 10.61 6.09 16.97
C GLY A 124 10.36 7.59 16.90
N LEU A 125 11.00 8.38 17.79
CA LEU A 125 10.88 9.84 17.80
C LEU A 125 11.39 10.46 16.48
N THR A 126 12.45 9.92 15.91
CA THR A 126 12.99 10.38 14.62
C THR A 126 11.97 10.20 13.47
N THR A 127 11.09 9.21 13.56
CA THR A 127 10.08 8.94 12.51
C THR A 127 8.77 9.72 12.68
N ILE A 128 8.51 10.37 13.83
CA ILE A 128 7.28 11.15 14.12
C ILE A 128 6.93 12.20 13.04
N PRO A 129 7.87 12.90 12.39
CA PRO A 129 7.53 13.88 11.36
C PRO A 129 6.68 13.31 10.23
N PHE A 130 6.84 12.03 9.90
CA PHE A 130 6.04 11.40 8.85
C PHE A 130 4.55 11.28 9.21
N PRO A 131 4.13 10.61 10.29
CA PRO A 131 2.71 10.57 10.67
C PRO A 131 2.15 11.95 10.98
N ALA A 132 2.95 12.89 11.49
CA ALA A 132 2.51 14.28 11.65
C ALA A 132 2.17 14.92 10.31
N GLY A 133 3.00 14.74 9.28
CA GLY A 133 2.72 15.19 7.93
C GLY A 133 1.44 14.57 7.35
N VAL A 134 1.24 13.26 7.52
CA VAL A 134 0.01 12.57 7.11
C VAL A 134 -1.22 13.18 7.78
N LEU A 135 -1.16 13.43 9.08
CA LEU A 135 -2.26 14.03 9.84
C LEU A 135 -2.60 15.43 9.31
N VAL A 136 -1.60 16.31 9.17
CA VAL A 136 -1.78 17.68 8.67
C VAL A 136 -2.39 17.66 7.27
N ALA A 137 -1.85 16.86 6.36
CA ALA A 137 -2.37 16.74 5.00
C ALA A 137 -3.79 16.18 4.97
N SER A 138 -4.12 15.21 5.81
CA SER A 138 -5.46 14.62 5.90
C SER A 138 -6.50 15.64 6.34
N VAL A 139 -6.18 16.48 7.32
CA VAL A 139 -7.05 17.58 7.78
C VAL A 139 -7.26 18.61 6.68
N LEU A 140 -6.19 19.02 5.99
CA LEU A 140 -6.27 19.97 4.87
C LEU A 140 -7.06 19.40 3.71
N ASN A 141 -6.92 18.13 3.41
CA ASN A 141 -7.66 17.45 2.35
C ASN A 141 -9.18 17.47 2.55
N GLY A 142 -9.65 17.40 3.78
CA GLY A 142 -11.07 17.51 4.11
C GLY A 142 -11.68 18.85 3.68
N ARG A 143 -10.88 19.93 3.61
CA ARG A 143 -11.32 21.28 3.22
C ARG A 143 -11.31 21.52 1.71
N VAL A 144 -10.51 20.80 0.93
CA VAL A 144 -10.32 21.02 -0.51
C VAL A 144 -11.46 20.44 -1.36
N GLY A 145 -12.30 19.57 -0.79
CA GLY A 145 -13.43 18.93 -1.48
C GLY A 145 -13.01 17.92 -2.54
N SER A 146 -13.99 17.44 -3.32
CA SER A 146 -13.82 16.36 -4.32
C SER A 146 -13.30 16.83 -5.69
N ARG A 147 -12.85 18.05 -5.81
CA ARG A 147 -12.29 18.59 -7.06
C ARG A 147 -10.82 18.18 -7.16
N TRP A 148 -10.35 17.68 -8.32
CA TRP A 148 -8.93 17.42 -8.57
C TRP A 148 -8.35 16.10 -8.00
N HIS A 149 -9.13 15.02 -7.94
CA HIS A 149 -8.62 13.73 -7.45
C HIS A 149 -7.29 13.29 -8.08
N ARG A 150 -7.19 13.32 -9.43
CA ARG A 150 -5.96 12.96 -10.15
C ARG A 150 -4.78 13.87 -9.79
N GLY A 151 -4.97 15.18 -9.81
CA GLY A 151 -3.93 16.15 -9.47
C GLY A 151 -3.38 15.94 -8.06
N ARG A 152 -4.25 15.61 -7.10
CA ARG A 152 -3.85 15.32 -5.72
C ARG A 152 -3.04 14.03 -5.60
N ILE A 153 -3.40 12.98 -6.35
CA ILE A 153 -2.61 11.74 -6.36
C ILE A 153 -1.23 12.03 -6.95
N VAL A 154 -1.13 12.77 -8.06
CA VAL A 154 0.15 13.16 -8.67
C VAL A 154 0.98 14.00 -7.71
N VAL A 155 0.42 15.06 -7.16
CA VAL A 155 1.11 15.95 -6.22
C VAL A 155 1.61 15.17 -5.01
N GLY A 156 0.75 14.33 -4.41
CA GLY A 156 1.15 13.51 -3.27
C GLY A 156 2.24 12.49 -3.61
N ALA A 157 2.16 11.83 -4.78
CA ALA A 157 3.20 10.92 -5.24
C ALA A 157 4.54 11.63 -5.53
N LEU A 158 4.49 12.83 -6.11
CA LEU A 158 5.70 13.64 -6.33
C LEU A 158 6.30 14.16 -5.02
N MET A 159 5.47 14.53 -4.04
CA MET A 159 5.95 14.90 -2.69
C MET A 159 6.62 13.71 -2.00
N LEU A 160 6.05 12.51 -2.09
CA LEU A 160 6.66 11.27 -1.59
C LEU A 160 7.98 10.99 -2.28
N LEU A 161 8.03 11.07 -3.61
CA LEU A 161 9.25 10.89 -4.40
C LEU A 161 10.33 11.90 -3.97
N ALA A 162 9.99 13.18 -3.90
CA ALA A 162 10.91 14.24 -3.50
C ALA A 162 11.39 14.05 -2.06
N GLY A 163 10.48 13.70 -1.15
CA GLY A 163 10.81 13.43 0.26
C GLY A 163 11.74 12.23 0.42
N MET A 164 11.49 11.13 -0.30
CA MET A 164 12.37 9.95 -0.28
C MET A 164 13.73 10.23 -0.95
N PHE A 165 13.74 11.00 -2.03
CA PHE A 165 14.99 11.43 -2.66
C PHE A 165 15.81 12.32 -1.70
N TRP A 166 15.17 13.28 -1.05
CA TRP A 166 15.82 14.12 -0.04
C TRP A 166 16.30 13.30 1.16
N LEU A 167 15.48 12.35 1.64
CA LEU A 167 15.90 11.43 2.71
C LEU A 167 17.13 10.62 2.31
N ARG A 168 17.21 10.16 1.07
CA ARG A 168 18.38 9.46 0.53
C ARG A 168 19.63 10.34 0.55
N LEU A 169 19.51 11.62 0.15
CA LEU A 169 20.63 12.57 0.22
C LEU A 169 21.03 12.84 1.68
N ALA A 170 20.06 12.99 2.58
CA ALA A 170 20.32 13.19 4.01
C ALA A 170 21.05 11.99 4.61
N VAL A 171 20.66 10.76 4.25
CA VAL A 171 21.33 9.52 4.66
C VAL A 171 22.75 9.45 4.12
N GLN A 172 22.97 9.75 2.85
CA GLN A 172 24.31 9.75 2.25
C GLN A 172 25.25 10.80 2.83
N GLY A 173 24.71 11.89 3.36
CA GLY A 173 25.47 12.94 4.05
C GLY A 173 25.74 12.65 5.54
N VAL A 174 25.36 11.47 6.06
CA VAL A 174 25.64 11.05 7.42
C VAL A 174 27.09 10.57 7.49
N GLY A 175 27.86 11.16 8.41
CA GLY A 175 29.21 10.69 8.78
C GLY A 175 29.15 9.66 9.92
N ASP A 176 30.03 9.81 10.90
CA ASP A 176 30.09 8.90 12.05
C ASP A 176 28.98 9.11 13.09
N ALA A 177 28.22 10.21 13.00
CA ALA A 177 27.10 10.51 13.89
C ALA A 177 25.88 10.93 13.10
N VAL A 178 24.71 10.42 13.50
CA VAL A 178 23.42 10.81 12.93
C VAL A 178 22.84 11.99 13.70
N ASP A 179 22.64 13.10 12.98
CA ASP A 179 21.77 14.17 13.45
C ASP A 179 20.33 13.89 13.00
N HIS A 180 19.46 13.51 13.94
CA HIS A 180 18.06 13.16 13.67
C HIS A 180 17.24 14.32 13.07
N TRP A 181 17.66 15.59 13.29
CA TRP A 181 17.01 16.75 12.71
C TRP A 181 17.10 16.80 11.18
N ARG A 182 18.13 16.18 10.60
CA ARG A 182 18.29 16.09 9.13
C ARG A 182 17.18 15.27 8.47
N PHE A 183 16.54 14.37 9.20
CA PHE A 183 15.45 13.53 8.69
C PHE A 183 14.06 14.16 8.86
N LEU A 184 13.94 15.22 9.68
CA LEU A 184 12.68 15.87 9.99
C LEU A 184 11.94 16.34 8.73
N LEU A 185 12.58 17.18 7.92
CA LEU A 185 11.95 17.78 6.75
C LEU A 185 11.65 16.75 5.64
N PRO A 186 12.58 15.84 5.26
CA PRO A 186 12.28 14.79 4.29
C PRO A 186 11.12 13.88 4.71
N LEU A 187 11.07 13.47 5.97
CA LEU A 187 10.00 12.64 6.50
C LEU A 187 8.67 13.39 6.57
N LEU A 188 8.68 14.65 7.00
CA LEU A 188 7.50 15.49 7.01
C LEU A 188 6.92 15.67 5.60
N LEU A 189 7.77 15.98 4.61
CA LEU A 189 7.38 16.12 3.21
C LEU A 189 6.77 14.82 2.67
N SER A 190 7.39 13.68 2.97
CA SER A 190 6.88 12.37 2.59
C SER A 190 5.52 12.07 3.23
N GLY A 191 5.37 12.38 4.52
CA GLY A 191 4.11 12.25 5.23
C GLY A 191 3.00 13.12 4.65
N LEU A 192 3.30 14.39 4.35
CA LEU A 192 2.36 15.29 3.64
C LEU A 192 1.94 14.68 2.31
N GLY A 193 2.90 14.18 1.51
CA GLY A 193 2.62 13.51 0.24
C GLY A 193 1.69 12.31 0.38
N MET A 194 1.93 11.45 1.36
CA MET A 194 1.06 10.31 1.65
C MET A 194 -0.36 10.75 2.03
N GLY A 195 -0.48 11.73 2.94
CA GLY A 195 -1.78 12.24 3.36
C GLY A 195 -2.56 12.88 2.22
N VAL A 196 -1.88 13.56 1.27
CA VAL A 196 -2.52 14.14 0.07
C VAL A 196 -3.00 13.07 -0.91
N ALA A 197 -2.22 11.99 -1.12
CA ALA A 197 -2.48 11.00 -2.17
C ALA A 197 -3.47 9.92 -1.78
N ILE A 198 -3.43 9.41 -0.51
CA ILE A 198 -4.08 8.16 -0.14
C ILE A 198 -5.61 8.19 -0.29
N ALA A 199 -6.27 9.23 0.20
CA ALA A 199 -7.73 9.32 0.14
C ALA A 199 -8.26 9.45 -1.30
N PRO A 200 -7.71 10.33 -2.16
CA PRO A 200 -8.10 10.38 -3.57
C PRO A 200 -7.81 9.08 -4.33
N LEU A 201 -6.70 8.40 -4.04
CA LEU A 201 -6.35 7.13 -4.67
C LEU A 201 -7.39 6.06 -4.34
N MET A 202 -7.77 5.89 -3.06
CA MET A 202 -8.80 4.96 -2.64
C MET A 202 -10.17 5.28 -3.27
N GLN A 203 -10.57 6.55 -3.22
CA GLN A 203 -11.85 7.01 -3.78
C GLN A 203 -11.93 6.79 -5.29
N THR A 204 -10.85 7.09 -6.03
CA THR A 204 -10.82 6.91 -7.49
C THR A 204 -10.81 5.44 -7.87
N THR A 205 -10.13 4.60 -7.10
CA THR A 205 -10.08 3.14 -7.33
C THR A 205 -11.45 2.49 -7.11
N LEU A 206 -12.19 2.94 -6.09
CA LEU A 206 -13.54 2.44 -5.82
C LEU A 206 -14.62 3.13 -6.68
N ALA A 207 -14.27 4.17 -7.42
CA ALA A 207 -15.22 4.86 -8.28
C ALA A 207 -15.74 3.94 -9.39
N GLY A 208 -17.06 3.81 -9.48
CA GLY A 208 -17.71 2.93 -10.44
C GLY A 208 -17.84 1.47 -9.99
N VAL A 209 -17.40 1.12 -8.78
CA VAL A 209 -17.77 -0.14 -8.13
C VAL A 209 -19.25 -0.05 -7.72
N PRO A 210 -20.09 -1.04 -8.10
CA PRO A 210 -21.49 -1.02 -7.71
C PRO A 210 -21.68 -0.98 -6.19
N PRO A 211 -22.71 -0.31 -5.65
CA PRO A 211 -22.92 -0.19 -4.21
C PRO A 211 -22.99 -1.53 -3.46
N HIS A 212 -23.57 -2.57 -4.11
CA HIS A 212 -23.67 -3.91 -3.54
C HIS A 212 -22.33 -4.63 -3.42
N ASP A 213 -21.31 -4.25 -4.23
CA ASP A 213 -19.96 -4.81 -4.23
C ASP A 213 -18.96 -3.91 -3.47
N SER A 214 -19.40 -2.78 -2.89
CA SER A 214 -18.52 -1.81 -2.24
C SER A 214 -17.73 -2.40 -1.06
N GLY A 215 -18.34 -3.30 -0.30
CA GLY A 215 -17.67 -4.02 0.79
C GLY A 215 -16.54 -4.92 0.29
N SER A 216 -16.80 -5.73 -0.75
CA SER A 216 -15.79 -6.59 -1.37
C SER A 216 -14.68 -5.76 -2.02
N GLY A 217 -15.03 -4.64 -2.66
CA GLY A 217 -14.06 -3.70 -3.23
C GLY A 217 -13.13 -3.10 -2.18
N ALA A 218 -13.68 -2.61 -1.07
CA ALA A 218 -12.89 -2.06 0.04
C ALA A 218 -12.00 -3.12 0.70
N GLY A 219 -12.52 -4.33 0.94
CA GLY A 219 -11.76 -5.45 1.48
C GLY A 219 -10.61 -5.87 0.55
N SER A 220 -10.85 -5.89 -0.76
CA SER A 220 -9.82 -6.19 -1.77
C SER A 220 -8.70 -5.16 -1.76
N LEU A 221 -9.04 -3.86 -1.68
CA LEU A 221 -8.02 -2.81 -1.59
C LEU A 221 -7.21 -2.91 -0.30
N GLN A 222 -7.84 -3.24 0.82
CA GLN A 222 -7.12 -3.48 2.07
C GLN A 222 -6.14 -4.66 1.95
N SER A 223 -6.54 -5.74 1.27
CA SER A 223 -5.66 -6.88 0.99
C SER A 223 -4.50 -6.47 0.08
N LEU A 224 -4.75 -5.69 -0.97
CA LEU A 224 -3.70 -5.17 -1.86
C LEU A 224 -2.72 -4.24 -1.14
N GLN A 225 -3.18 -3.43 -0.16
CA GLN A 225 -2.29 -2.65 0.70
C GLN A 225 -1.34 -3.53 1.50
N GLN A 226 -1.86 -4.58 2.13
CA GLN A 226 -1.04 -5.50 2.94
C GLN A 226 -0.07 -6.31 2.08
N LEU A 227 -0.53 -6.78 0.91
CA LEU A 227 0.33 -7.43 -0.07
C LEU A 227 1.44 -6.47 -0.53
N GLY A 228 1.09 -5.23 -0.87
CA GLY A 228 2.06 -4.21 -1.24
C GLY A 228 3.10 -4.00 -0.15
N ALA A 229 2.68 -3.84 1.11
CA ALA A 229 3.59 -3.70 2.25
C ALA A 229 4.55 -4.90 2.38
N ALA A 230 4.04 -6.13 2.27
CA ALA A 230 4.85 -7.34 2.34
C ALA A 230 5.86 -7.44 1.18
N PHE A 231 5.43 -7.20 -0.07
CA PHE A 231 6.33 -7.16 -1.22
C PHE A 231 7.38 -6.06 -1.09
N GLY A 232 6.98 -4.89 -0.58
CA GLY A 232 7.89 -3.77 -0.36
C GLY A 232 9.00 -4.11 0.64
N ILE A 233 8.63 -4.72 1.76
CA ILE A 233 9.60 -5.17 2.77
C ILE A 233 10.52 -6.25 2.18
N ALA A 234 9.99 -7.21 1.43
CA ALA A 234 10.78 -8.27 0.83
C ALA A 234 11.79 -7.74 -0.20
N ILE A 235 11.34 -6.90 -1.15
CA ILE A 235 12.19 -6.36 -2.23
C ILE A 235 13.22 -5.37 -1.67
N ALA A 236 12.78 -4.39 -0.87
CA ALA A 236 13.70 -3.44 -0.25
C ALA A 236 14.65 -4.11 0.73
N GLY A 237 14.20 -5.18 1.40
CA GLY A 237 15.03 -6.01 2.26
C GLY A 237 16.13 -6.72 1.51
N GLN A 238 15.80 -7.33 0.38
CA GLN A 238 16.81 -7.95 -0.48
C GLN A 238 17.87 -6.94 -0.92
N ILE A 239 17.47 -5.72 -1.30
CA ILE A 239 18.39 -4.66 -1.69
C ILE A 239 19.25 -4.22 -0.49
N PHE A 240 18.62 -4.01 0.66
CA PHE A 240 19.28 -3.56 1.88
C PHE A 240 20.32 -4.58 2.37
N PHE A 241 19.92 -5.82 2.58
CA PHE A 241 20.80 -6.85 3.15
C PHE A 241 21.88 -7.33 2.18
N SER A 242 21.59 -7.39 0.87
CA SER A 242 22.63 -7.70 -0.12
C SER A 242 23.69 -6.61 -0.21
N SER A 243 23.30 -5.34 -0.14
CA SER A 243 24.23 -4.21 -0.07
C SER A 243 25.06 -4.23 1.21
N LEU A 244 24.42 -4.53 2.35
CA LEU A 244 25.06 -4.58 3.65
C LEU A 244 26.11 -5.70 3.71
N THR A 245 25.73 -6.93 3.32
CA THR A 245 26.65 -8.07 3.30
C THR A 245 27.80 -7.89 2.30
N GLY A 246 27.51 -7.31 1.13
CA GLY A 246 28.54 -6.95 0.14
C GLY A 246 29.55 -5.95 0.69
N SER A 247 29.08 -4.93 1.39
CA SER A 247 29.94 -3.91 2.02
C SER A 247 30.85 -4.51 3.12
N PHE A 248 30.29 -5.38 3.97
CA PHE A 248 31.10 -6.07 5.00
C PHE A 248 32.12 -7.05 4.37
N ALA A 249 31.77 -7.74 3.30
CA ALA A 249 32.68 -8.64 2.60
C ALA A 249 33.91 -7.88 2.01
N THR A 250 33.75 -6.59 1.67
CA THR A 250 34.85 -5.72 1.19
C THR A 250 35.57 -4.99 2.33
N GLY A 251 35.23 -5.26 3.60
CA GLY A 251 35.89 -4.66 4.75
C GLY A 251 35.40 -3.24 5.09
N ALA A 252 34.24 -2.83 4.59
CA ALA A 252 33.67 -1.53 4.92
C ALA A 252 33.37 -1.39 6.42
N ALA A 253 33.58 -0.21 6.97
CA ALA A 253 33.17 0.12 8.35
C ALA A 253 31.64 0.06 8.48
N PRO A 254 31.09 -0.20 9.70
CA PRO A 254 29.66 -0.35 9.91
C PRO A 254 28.83 0.84 9.44
N HIS A 255 29.18 2.07 9.78
CA HIS A 255 28.43 3.28 9.44
C HIS A 255 28.26 3.45 7.91
N PRO A 256 29.32 3.43 7.08
CA PRO A 256 29.20 3.49 5.63
C PRO A 256 28.39 2.32 5.04
N ALA A 257 28.53 1.09 5.60
CA ALA A 257 27.81 -0.06 5.12
C ALA A 257 26.29 0.10 5.30
N PHE A 258 25.83 0.51 6.48
CA PHE A 258 24.43 0.78 6.75
C PHE A 258 23.89 1.97 5.96
N THR A 259 24.70 3.02 5.78
CA THR A 259 24.35 4.19 4.95
C THR A 259 24.11 3.79 3.49
N GLY A 260 25.02 2.99 2.92
CA GLY A 260 24.90 2.49 1.56
C GLY A 260 23.68 1.57 1.38
N ALA A 261 23.45 0.69 2.36
CA ALA A 261 22.32 -0.24 2.34
C ALA A 261 20.96 0.50 2.37
N LEU A 262 20.79 1.48 3.26
CA LEU A 262 19.57 2.28 3.34
C LEU A 262 19.39 3.14 2.10
N ALA A 263 20.46 3.79 1.60
CA ALA A 263 20.41 4.59 0.38
C ALA A 263 19.99 3.74 -0.85
N GLY A 264 20.40 2.48 -0.92
CA GLY A 264 19.96 1.52 -1.93
C GLY A 264 18.47 1.16 -1.80
N ALA A 265 18.01 0.83 -0.61
CA ALA A 265 16.59 0.53 -0.35
C ALA A 265 15.67 1.72 -0.69
N LEU A 266 16.10 2.95 -0.43
CA LEU A 266 15.36 4.17 -0.77
C LEU A 266 15.15 4.34 -2.28
N VAL A 267 16.06 3.85 -3.13
CA VAL A 267 15.87 3.88 -4.59
C VAL A 267 14.62 3.10 -5.00
N TYR A 268 14.38 1.95 -4.38
CA TYR A 268 13.16 1.18 -4.63
C TYR A 268 11.89 2.01 -4.32
N SER A 269 11.84 2.68 -3.16
CA SER A 269 10.72 3.54 -2.79
C SER A 269 10.52 4.70 -3.77
N ILE A 270 11.62 5.35 -4.19
CA ILE A 270 11.61 6.43 -5.19
C ILE A 270 11.02 5.92 -6.52
N CYS A 271 11.48 4.76 -7.01
CA CYS A 271 10.97 4.14 -8.23
C CYS A 271 9.48 3.79 -8.10
N SER A 272 9.05 3.25 -6.95
CA SER A 272 7.65 2.92 -6.70
C SER A 272 6.74 4.15 -6.80
N PHE A 273 7.11 5.27 -6.19
CA PHE A 273 6.32 6.50 -6.27
C PHE A 273 6.38 7.15 -7.65
N LEU A 274 7.49 7.04 -8.36
CA LEU A 274 7.58 7.48 -9.76
C LEU A 274 6.61 6.71 -10.63
N VAL A 275 6.59 5.38 -10.51
CA VAL A 275 5.64 4.52 -11.25
C VAL A 275 4.21 4.90 -10.94
N VAL A 276 3.85 5.11 -9.66
CA VAL A 276 2.51 5.55 -9.28
C VAL A 276 2.18 6.90 -9.93
N ALA A 277 3.09 7.89 -9.87
CA ALA A 277 2.88 9.21 -10.47
C ALA A 277 2.62 9.12 -11.98
N LEU A 278 3.32 8.23 -12.69
CA LEU A 278 3.12 7.98 -14.12
C LEU A 278 1.80 7.26 -14.41
N LEU A 279 1.45 6.25 -13.62
CA LEU A 279 0.22 5.46 -13.82
C LEU A 279 -1.06 6.28 -13.58
N VAL A 280 -1.02 7.34 -12.77
CA VAL A 280 -2.18 8.22 -12.53
C VAL A 280 -2.74 8.79 -13.84
N VAL A 281 -1.91 8.98 -14.85
CA VAL A 281 -2.35 9.52 -16.16
C VAL A 281 -3.41 8.63 -16.82
N PHE A 282 -3.35 7.33 -16.55
CA PHE A 282 -4.28 6.34 -17.10
C PHE A 282 -5.57 6.16 -16.28
N LEU A 283 -5.64 6.68 -15.05
CA LEU A 283 -6.87 6.66 -14.27
C LEU A 283 -7.93 7.55 -14.93
N THR A 284 -9.13 7.05 -15.14
CA THR A 284 -10.25 7.88 -15.59
C THR A 284 -10.86 8.61 -14.39
N PRO A 285 -11.14 9.93 -14.49
CA PRO A 285 -11.80 10.62 -13.39
C PRO A 285 -13.16 9.99 -13.10
N PRO A 286 -13.58 9.88 -11.83
CA PRO A 286 -14.88 9.35 -11.49
C PRO A 286 -15.94 10.16 -12.21
N LYS A 287 -16.81 9.49 -12.96
CA LYS A 287 -18.02 10.14 -13.50
C LYS A 287 -18.78 10.71 -12.30
N ARG A 288 -19.11 12.00 -12.34
CA ARG A 288 -19.99 12.56 -11.32
C ARG A 288 -21.28 11.76 -11.35
N TYR A 289 -21.54 10.99 -10.31
CA TYR A 289 -22.88 10.47 -10.08
C TYR A 289 -23.74 11.70 -9.85
N ALA A 290 -24.54 12.04 -10.84
CA ALA A 290 -25.64 12.98 -10.61
C ALA A 290 -26.49 12.33 -9.53
N ALA A 291 -26.57 12.98 -8.36
CA ALA A 291 -27.51 12.54 -7.35
C ALA A 291 -28.88 12.38 -8.03
N PRO A 292 -29.63 11.28 -7.77
CA PRO A 292 -30.96 11.13 -8.31
C PRO A 292 -31.74 12.40 -7.97
N GLN A 293 -32.22 13.13 -8.98
CA GLN A 293 -32.98 14.35 -8.81
C GLN A 293 -34.34 14.11 -8.13
N ASP A 294 -34.63 12.88 -7.74
CA ASP A 294 -35.93 12.45 -7.24
C ASP A 294 -36.04 12.36 -5.70
N ALA A 295 -34.98 12.74 -4.96
CA ALA A 295 -35.07 12.77 -3.48
C ALA A 295 -35.90 13.96 -2.93
N SER A 296 -36.45 14.82 -3.79
CA SER A 296 -37.29 15.97 -3.39
C SER A 296 -38.77 15.83 -3.73
N ARG A 297 -39.20 14.68 -4.29
CA ARG A 297 -40.65 14.46 -4.43
C ARG A 297 -41.21 13.96 -3.10
N PRO A 298 -42.09 14.72 -2.45
CA PRO A 298 -42.80 14.21 -1.28
C PRO A 298 -43.64 13.01 -1.71
N VAL A 299 -43.49 11.91 -0.99
CA VAL A 299 -44.35 10.72 -1.15
C VAL A 299 -45.80 11.19 -0.96
N PRO A 300 -46.73 10.96 -1.91
CA PRO A 300 -48.12 11.28 -1.68
C PRO A 300 -48.62 10.46 -0.49
N VAL A 301 -49.02 11.14 0.56
CA VAL A 301 -49.75 10.52 1.67
C VAL A 301 -51.15 10.26 1.13
N GLU A 302 -51.45 9.02 0.74
CA GLU A 302 -52.82 8.61 0.47
C GLU A 302 -53.62 8.70 1.80
N ALA A 303 -54.68 9.50 1.72
CA ALA A 303 -55.62 9.74 2.83
C ALA A 303 -56.62 8.60 2.97
#